data_ead2a4adb6305d8f87a58e7222b6681b
#
_entry.id   ead2a4adb6305d8f87a58e7222b6681b
#
_cell.length_a   1.000
_cell.length_b   1.000
_cell.length_c   1.000
_cell.angle_alpha   90.00
_cell.angle_beta   90.00
_cell.angle_gamma   90.00
#
_symmetry.space_group_name_H-M   'P 1'
#
loop_
_entity.id
_entity.type
_entity.pdbx_description
1 polymer ?
#
loop_
_entity_poly.entity_id
_entity_poly.type
_entity_poly.pdbx_seq_one_letter_code
_entity_poly.pdbx_strand_id
1 'polypeptide(L)'
;MKTSVWNPNGQKLTEQTTPLSQIKYNDNSLSQEFIIQTPTLWSPDMPVLYSAETRLYEGDQLKDIYTTPFGIRSIEIIPNKGFFLNGEKTVFKGVCNHHDLGPLGAAVNDAAIRRQIRILKDMGCNAIRTSHNM
;
A
#
# COMPACT_ATOMS: atom_id res chain seq x y z
N MET A 1 7.80 20.76 -1.61
CA MET A 1 7.62 19.33 -1.80
C MET A 1 7.01 19.07 -3.17
N LYS A 2 7.54 18.13 -3.91
CA LYS A 2 7.09 17.72 -5.24
C LYS A 2 6.77 16.24 -5.22
N THR A 3 5.55 15.85 -5.62
CA THR A 3 5.15 14.45 -5.68
C THR A 3 4.74 14.08 -7.09
N SER A 4 5.32 13.00 -7.60
CA SER A 4 5.00 12.40 -8.90
C SER A 4 4.35 11.05 -8.70
N VAL A 5 3.28 10.75 -9.43
CA VAL A 5 2.60 9.45 -9.41
C VAL A 5 2.90 8.70 -10.70
N TRP A 6 3.29 7.43 -10.53
CA TRP A 6 3.70 6.55 -11.61
C TRP A 6 2.79 5.33 -11.69
N ASN A 7 2.47 4.89 -12.89
CA ASN A 7 1.72 3.66 -13.09
C ASN A 7 2.60 2.40 -12.94
N PRO A 8 2.01 1.19 -12.92
CA PRO A 8 2.76 -0.06 -12.79
C PRO A 8 3.80 -0.30 -13.89
N ASN A 9 3.65 0.36 -15.05
CA ASN A 9 4.59 0.24 -16.17
C ASN A 9 5.73 1.26 -16.12
N GLY A 10 5.84 2.06 -15.04
CA GLY A 10 6.86 3.07 -14.88
C GLY A 10 6.61 4.37 -15.67
N GLN A 11 5.40 4.60 -16.15
CA GLN A 11 5.02 5.84 -16.80
C GLN A 11 4.52 6.85 -15.76
N LYS A 12 5.01 8.08 -15.81
CA LYS A 12 4.51 9.17 -14.96
C LYS A 12 3.12 9.59 -15.42
N LEU A 13 2.16 9.56 -14.50
CA LEU A 13 0.77 9.93 -14.75
C LEU A 13 0.51 11.40 -14.44
N THR A 14 1.00 11.86 -13.31
CA THR A 14 0.74 13.21 -12.81
C THR A 14 1.83 13.66 -11.85
N GLU A 15 1.88 14.96 -11.60
CA GLU A 15 2.85 15.58 -10.70
C GLU A 15 2.26 16.84 -10.08
N GLN A 16 2.52 17.07 -8.80
CA GLN A 16 2.11 18.26 -8.08
C GLN A 16 3.26 18.80 -7.22
N THR A 17 3.41 20.12 -7.22
CA THR A 17 4.35 20.82 -6.34
C THR A 17 3.58 21.68 -5.34
N THR A 18 3.92 21.53 -4.06
CA THR A 18 3.30 22.28 -2.96
C THR A 18 4.38 22.88 -2.07
N PRO A 19 4.35 24.21 -1.83
CA PRO A 19 5.27 24.85 -0.89
C PRO A 19 5.08 24.33 0.54
N LEU A 20 6.18 24.04 1.25
CA LEU A 20 6.13 23.60 2.67
C LEU A 20 5.62 24.72 3.61
N SER A 21 5.67 25.97 3.17
CA SER A 21 5.07 27.10 3.91
C SER A 21 3.56 27.00 4.09
N GLN A 22 2.89 26.08 3.39
CA GLN A 22 1.46 25.78 3.59
C GLN A 22 1.20 24.86 4.79
N ILE A 23 2.24 24.25 5.39
CA ILE A 23 2.11 23.49 6.63
C ILE A 23 1.81 24.49 7.76
N LYS A 24 0.66 24.30 8.42
CA LYS A 24 0.29 25.13 9.58
C LYS A 24 1.13 24.72 10.79
N TYR A 25 1.47 25.67 11.65
CA TYR A 25 2.32 25.49 12.83
C TYR A 25 1.88 24.34 13.78
N ASN A 26 0.56 24.10 13.84
CA ASN A 26 -0.01 23.04 14.69
C ASN A 26 -0.42 21.78 13.92
N ASP A 27 -0.17 21.73 12.61
CA ASP A 27 -0.52 20.60 11.74
C ASP A 27 0.74 20.21 10.98
N ASN A 28 1.44 19.17 11.45
CA ASN A 28 2.65 18.67 10.82
C ASN A 28 2.36 17.85 9.54
N SER A 29 1.18 18.05 8.93
CA SER A 29 0.75 17.33 7.75
C SER A 29 0.56 18.24 6.54
N LEU A 30 0.82 17.70 5.35
CA LEU A 30 0.54 18.30 4.07
C LEU A 30 -0.17 17.28 3.19
N SER A 31 -1.36 17.61 2.73
CA SER A 31 -2.13 16.76 1.83
C SER A 31 -2.01 17.21 0.38
N GLN A 32 -1.87 16.23 -0.51
CA GLN A 32 -1.96 16.43 -1.96
C GLN A 32 -2.99 15.44 -2.52
N GLU A 33 -3.81 15.90 -3.45
CA GLU A 33 -4.83 15.08 -4.09
C GLU A 33 -4.49 14.86 -5.56
N PHE A 34 -4.59 13.60 -6.00
CA PHE A 34 -4.32 13.19 -7.38
C PHE A 34 -5.52 12.44 -7.95
N ILE A 35 -5.91 12.79 -9.17
CA ILE A 35 -6.95 12.06 -9.90
C ILE A 35 -6.27 11.16 -10.92
N ILE A 36 -6.51 9.86 -10.82
CA ILE A 36 -6.03 8.86 -11.78
C ILE A 36 -7.24 8.33 -12.55
N GLN A 37 -7.28 8.63 -13.84
CA GLN A 37 -8.36 8.17 -14.71
C GLN A 37 -8.22 6.68 -15.02
N THR A 38 -9.33 5.94 -14.95
CA THR A 38 -9.39 4.51 -15.31
C THR A 38 -8.22 3.67 -14.74
N PRO A 39 -8.01 3.65 -13.41
CA PRO A 39 -6.88 2.94 -12.84
C PRO A 39 -7.04 1.43 -12.97
N THR A 40 -5.93 0.71 -13.12
CA THR A 40 -5.91 -0.74 -12.92
C THR A 40 -6.03 -1.02 -11.42
N LEU A 41 -7.10 -1.72 -11.03
CA LEU A 41 -7.38 -1.98 -9.62
C LEU A 41 -6.54 -3.15 -9.10
N TRP A 42 -6.08 -2.98 -7.86
CA TRP A 42 -5.37 -4.03 -7.13
C TRP A 42 -6.34 -5.12 -6.68
N SER A 43 -5.96 -6.38 -6.84
CA SER A 43 -6.62 -7.53 -6.24
C SER A 43 -5.59 -8.58 -5.82
N PRO A 44 -5.96 -9.60 -5.00
CA PRO A 44 -5.06 -10.71 -4.67
C PRO A 44 -4.53 -11.47 -5.89
N ASP A 45 -5.32 -11.54 -6.96
CA ASP A 45 -4.95 -12.23 -8.20
C ASP A 45 -4.18 -11.32 -9.16
N MET A 46 -4.39 -10.00 -9.06
CA MET A 46 -3.71 -8.99 -9.85
C MET A 46 -3.18 -7.88 -8.92
N PRO A 47 -2.09 -8.12 -8.18
CA PRO A 47 -1.58 -7.20 -7.17
C PRO A 47 -0.74 -6.06 -7.77
N VAL A 48 -1.31 -5.31 -8.70
CA VAL A 48 -0.64 -4.19 -9.35
C VAL A 48 -0.41 -3.04 -8.39
N LEU A 49 0.78 -2.44 -8.45
CA LEU A 49 1.16 -1.32 -7.62
C LEU A 49 1.52 -0.11 -8.47
N TYR A 50 1.00 1.02 -8.07
CA TYR A 50 1.46 2.35 -8.44
C TYR A 50 2.56 2.80 -7.48
N SER A 51 3.25 3.87 -7.80
CA SER A 51 4.19 4.49 -6.87
C SER A 51 4.01 6.01 -6.82
N ALA A 52 4.13 6.55 -5.61
CA ALA A 52 4.20 7.98 -5.37
C ALA A 52 5.65 8.31 -4.96
N GLU A 53 6.37 9.06 -5.79
CA GLU A 53 7.69 9.56 -5.49
C GLU A 53 7.60 10.99 -4.97
N THR A 54 7.96 11.19 -3.71
CA THR A 54 7.96 12.50 -3.06
C THR A 54 9.38 13.00 -2.91
N ARG A 55 9.64 14.21 -3.41
CA ARG A 55 10.93 14.89 -3.35
C ARG A 55 10.81 16.17 -2.54
N LEU A 56 11.72 16.35 -1.61
CA LEU A 56 11.85 17.58 -0.80
C LEU A 56 13.00 18.43 -1.35
N TYR A 57 12.73 19.72 -1.51
CA TYR A 57 13.71 20.69 -1.99
C TYR A 57 13.83 21.86 -1.00
N GLU A 58 15.03 22.38 -0.86
CA GLU A 58 15.34 23.68 -0.28
C GLU A 58 15.96 24.55 -1.38
N GLY A 59 15.18 25.55 -1.85
CA GLY A 59 15.48 26.19 -3.12
C GLY A 59 15.50 25.16 -4.26
N ASP A 60 16.59 25.14 -5.00
CA ASP A 60 16.81 24.15 -6.09
C ASP A 60 17.54 22.88 -5.64
N GLN A 61 17.93 22.82 -4.36
CA GLN A 61 18.67 21.68 -3.82
C GLN A 61 17.73 20.58 -3.38
N LEU A 62 17.85 19.39 -3.96
CA LEU A 62 17.16 18.19 -3.49
C LEU A 62 17.74 17.76 -2.14
N LYS A 63 16.87 17.60 -1.15
CA LYS A 63 17.21 17.20 0.23
C LYS A 63 16.85 15.77 0.53
N ASP A 64 15.70 15.30 0.03
CA ASP A 64 15.22 13.97 0.33
C ASP A 64 14.32 13.42 -0.78
N ILE A 65 14.31 12.09 -0.93
CA ILE A 65 13.41 11.35 -1.84
C ILE A 65 12.81 10.18 -1.08
N TYR A 66 11.49 10.06 -1.17
CA TYR A 66 10.77 8.92 -0.63
C TYR A 66 9.81 8.36 -1.66
N THR A 67 9.84 7.04 -1.87
CA THR A 67 8.93 6.35 -2.78
C THR A 67 7.98 5.43 -2.02
N THR A 68 6.68 5.66 -2.19
CA THR A 68 5.62 4.87 -1.57
C THR A 68 4.92 4.03 -2.63
N PRO A 69 5.02 2.69 -2.61
CA PRO A 69 4.18 1.85 -3.42
C PRO A 69 2.76 1.79 -2.86
N PHE A 70 1.74 1.80 -3.72
CA PHE A 70 0.35 1.69 -3.31
C PHE A 70 -0.52 0.98 -4.35
N GLY A 71 -1.54 0.26 -3.89
CA GLY A 71 -2.56 -0.33 -4.75
C GLY A 71 -3.85 0.49 -4.71
N ILE A 72 -4.50 0.64 -5.85
CA ILE A 72 -5.80 1.32 -5.95
C ILE A 72 -6.89 0.27 -5.86
N ARG A 73 -7.77 0.37 -4.87
CA ARG A 73 -8.88 -0.56 -4.65
C ARG A 73 -10.03 0.13 -3.93
N SER A 74 -11.24 -0.36 -4.11
CA SER A 74 -12.38 -0.01 -3.27
C SER A 74 -12.70 -1.15 -2.30
N ILE A 75 -13.09 -0.79 -1.09
CA ILE A 75 -13.49 -1.72 -0.03
C ILE A 75 -14.85 -1.28 0.47
N GLU A 76 -15.78 -2.21 0.53
CA GLU A 76 -17.12 -1.97 1.07
C GLU A 76 -17.53 -3.12 1.98
N ILE A 77 -18.12 -2.80 3.14
CA ILE A 77 -18.72 -3.77 4.06
C ILE A 77 -20.21 -3.47 4.13
N ILE A 78 -21.02 -4.37 3.59
CA ILE A 78 -22.46 -4.21 3.55
C ILE A 78 -23.08 -5.13 4.62
N PRO A 79 -23.85 -4.60 5.59
CA PRO A 79 -24.54 -5.41 6.58
C PRO A 79 -25.36 -6.52 5.94
N ASN A 80 -25.25 -7.74 6.44
CA ASN A 80 -25.89 -8.97 5.95
C ASN A 80 -25.50 -9.44 4.53
N LYS A 81 -24.63 -8.69 3.81
CA LYS A 81 -24.13 -9.10 2.49
C LYS A 81 -22.65 -9.49 2.53
N GLY A 82 -21.86 -8.87 3.42
CA GLY A 82 -20.45 -9.17 3.64
C GLY A 82 -19.48 -8.15 3.06
N PHE A 83 -18.29 -8.60 2.76
CA PHE A 83 -17.18 -7.79 2.27
C PHE A 83 -17.12 -7.79 0.74
N PHE A 84 -16.90 -6.61 0.18
CA PHE A 84 -16.74 -6.41 -1.26
C PHE A 84 -15.40 -5.75 -1.54
N LEU A 85 -14.68 -6.27 -2.52
CA LEU A 85 -13.44 -5.71 -3.06
C LEU A 85 -13.68 -5.32 -4.51
N ASN A 86 -13.48 -4.06 -4.86
CA ASN A 86 -13.72 -3.54 -6.21
C ASN A 86 -15.15 -3.82 -6.74
N GLY A 87 -16.14 -3.78 -5.84
CA GLY A 87 -17.54 -4.08 -6.16
C GLY A 87 -17.90 -5.57 -6.21
N GLU A 88 -16.92 -6.48 -6.08
CA GLU A 88 -17.14 -7.93 -6.08
C GLU A 88 -17.16 -8.50 -4.67
N LYS A 89 -18.17 -9.35 -4.37
CA LYS A 89 -18.27 -10.02 -3.09
C LYS A 89 -17.08 -10.96 -2.89
N THR A 90 -16.33 -10.74 -1.82
CA THR A 90 -15.13 -11.51 -1.51
C THR A 90 -15.30 -12.25 -0.19
N VAL A 91 -15.06 -13.57 -0.21
CA VAL A 91 -15.02 -14.41 0.99
C VAL A 91 -13.57 -14.57 1.41
N PHE A 92 -13.25 -14.19 2.66
CA PHE A 92 -11.91 -14.38 3.20
C PHE A 92 -11.64 -15.87 3.45
N LYS A 93 -10.57 -16.36 2.85
CA LYS A 93 -9.98 -17.66 3.08
C LYS A 93 -8.57 -17.42 3.59
N GLY A 94 -8.35 -17.60 4.88
CA GLY A 94 -7.06 -17.20 5.44
C GLY A 94 -6.82 -17.76 6.83
N VAL A 95 -5.68 -17.37 7.38
CA VAL A 95 -5.19 -17.80 8.68
C VAL A 95 -4.87 -16.60 9.57
N CYS A 96 -4.80 -16.84 10.87
CA CYS A 96 -4.17 -15.92 11.81
C CYS A 96 -2.67 -16.23 11.82
N ASN A 97 -1.86 -15.27 11.46
CA ASN A 97 -0.41 -15.38 11.47
C ASN A 97 0.16 -14.65 12.68
N HIS A 98 0.78 -15.40 13.58
CA HIS A 98 1.48 -14.86 14.74
C HIS A 98 2.91 -14.51 14.36
N HIS A 99 3.58 -13.71 15.20
CA HIS A 99 4.95 -13.24 14.98
C HIS A 99 6.03 -14.30 15.24
N ASP A 100 5.64 -15.55 15.50
CA ASP A 100 6.55 -16.65 15.72
C ASP A 100 6.94 -17.32 14.39
N LEU A 101 8.23 -17.32 14.10
CA LEU A 101 8.84 -17.92 12.91
C LEU A 101 9.54 -19.25 13.23
N GLY A 102 9.07 -20.00 14.24
CA GLY A 102 9.66 -21.25 14.67
C GLY A 102 11.08 -21.06 15.23
N PRO A 103 12.12 -21.70 14.66
CA PRO A 103 13.50 -21.59 15.15
C PRO A 103 14.04 -20.15 15.22
N LEU A 104 13.45 -19.23 14.46
CA LEU A 104 13.84 -17.82 14.43
C LEU A 104 13.14 -17.01 15.53
N GLY A 105 12.18 -17.59 16.26
CA GLY A 105 11.38 -16.88 17.26
C GLY A 105 10.64 -15.70 16.66
N ALA A 106 10.68 -14.57 17.37
CA ALA A 106 10.03 -13.31 16.93
C ALA A 106 10.94 -12.42 16.05
N ALA A 107 12.09 -12.91 15.61
CA ALA A 107 12.97 -12.14 14.73
C ALA A 107 12.34 -11.97 13.35
N VAL A 108 12.32 -10.73 12.85
CA VAL A 108 11.83 -10.43 11.51
C VAL A 108 12.85 -10.91 10.48
N ASN A 109 12.42 -11.80 9.60
CA ASN A 109 13.22 -12.31 8.51
C ASN A 109 12.38 -12.32 7.22
N ASP A 110 12.70 -11.44 6.28
CA ASP A 110 11.97 -11.26 5.03
C ASP A 110 11.83 -12.56 4.23
N ALA A 111 12.88 -13.37 4.16
CA ALA A 111 12.86 -14.62 3.39
C ALA A 111 11.88 -15.63 4.03
N ALA A 112 11.84 -15.71 5.36
CA ALA A 112 10.93 -16.58 6.08
C ALA A 112 9.47 -16.13 5.90
N ILE A 113 9.20 -14.81 6.03
CA ILE A 113 7.87 -14.25 5.83
C ILE A 113 7.41 -14.46 4.38
N ARG A 114 8.26 -14.21 3.39
CA ARG A 114 7.95 -14.46 1.97
C ARG A 114 7.61 -15.92 1.72
N ARG A 115 8.34 -16.84 2.35
CA ARG A 115 8.06 -18.28 2.26
C ARG A 115 6.70 -18.62 2.86
N GLN A 116 6.36 -18.11 4.05
CA GLN A 116 5.05 -18.31 4.66
C GLN A 116 3.91 -17.81 3.75
N ILE A 117 4.03 -16.59 3.22
CA ILE A 117 3.01 -16.00 2.34
C ILE A 117 2.84 -16.84 1.07
N ARG A 118 3.93 -17.33 0.47
CA ARG A 118 3.84 -18.23 -0.71
C ARG A 118 3.08 -19.51 -0.40
N ILE A 119 3.42 -20.18 0.70
CA ILE A 119 2.73 -21.41 1.12
C ILE A 119 1.23 -21.15 1.33
N LEU A 120 0.86 -20.06 2.01
CA LEU A 120 -0.53 -19.71 2.24
C LEU A 120 -1.26 -19.42 0.92
N LYS A 121 -0.60 -18.74 -0.02
CA LYS A 121 -1.17 -18.48 -1.34
C LYS A 121 -1.35 -19.79 -2.13
N ASP A 122 -0.39 -20.69 -2.09
CA ASP A 122 -0.46 -22.01 -2.75
C ASP A 122 -1.56 -22.90 -2.14
N MET A 123 -1.89 -22.72 -0.86
CA MET A 123 -3.04 -23.33 -0.20
C MET A 123 -4.40 -22.72 -0.60
N GLY A 124 -4.41 -21.65 -1.40
CA GLY A 124 -5.62 -20.95 -1.80
C GLY A 124 -6.10 -19.87 -0.83
N CYS A 125 -5.23 -19.41 0.09
CA CYS A 125 -5.54 -18.27 0.93
C CYS A 125 -5.51 -16.96 0.13
N ASN A 126 -6.49 -16.09 0.40
CA ASN A 126 -6.55 -14.73 -0.15
C ASN A 126 -6.49 -13.64 0.92
N ALA A 127 -6.33 -14.03 2.18
CA ALA A 127 -6.26 -13.12 3.32
C ALA A 127 -5.36 -13.68 4.42
N ILE A 128 -4.75 -12.78 5.18
CA ILE A 128 -3.99 -13.08 6.40
C ILE A 128 -4.42 -12.08 7.46
N ARG A 129 -4.69 -12.56 8.67
CA ARG A 129 -4.84 -11.71 9.84
C ARG A 129 -3.51 -11.71 10.60
N THR A 130 -2.85 -10.57 10.68
CA THR A 130 -1.70 -10.39 11.58
C THR A 130 -2.21 -10.36 13.01
N SER A 131 -1.83 -11.36 13.81
CA SER A 131 -2.37 -11.53 15.16
C SER A 131 -1.55 -10.73 16.14
N HIS A 132 -2.21 -9.73 16.75
CA HIS A 132 -1.87 -8.96 17.93
C HIS A 132 -0.64 -8.04 17.85
N ASN A 133 0.35 -8.31 17.03
CA ASN A 133 1.57 -7.50 16.89
C ASN A 133 1.77 -7.16 15.41
N MET A 134 1.83 -5.88 15.13
CA MET A 134 2.11 -5.31 13.82
C MET A 134 3.47 -4.63 13.84
#